data_ccd48ff9e7c3d71e5589703dfe0b24d6
#
_entry.id   ccd48ff9e7c3d71e5589703dfe0b24d6
#
_cell.length_a   1.000
_cell.length_b   1.000
_cell.length_c   1.000
_cell.angle_alpha   90.00
_cell.angle_beta   90.00
_cell.angle_gamma   90.00
#
_symmetry.space_group_name_H-M   'P 1'
#
loop_
_entity.id
_entity.type
_entity.pdbx_description
1 polymer ?
#
loop_
_entity_poly.entity_id
_entity_poly.type
_entity_poly.pdbx_seq_one_letter_code
_entity_poly.pdbx_strand_id
1 'polypeptide(L)'
;TRGVPLAAAQKSARDFAFEIASDYTYSVIRAFALFLTWVWNKVYDGVEVHNFDRVTTVAPGHGIVYVPCHRSHVDYLLLSYIIFNRGLMVPHIAAGANLNLPVVGSILRRSGAFFLRRKIKGEPLYTAVFQEYLHLMIDRGFPMEYFIEGGRSRSGRTLAPKAGILAMTVQSFVRSHARPL
;
A
#
# COMPACT_ATOMS: atom_id res chain seq x y z
N THR A 1 11.30 22.70 -11.53
CA THR A 1 12.05 23.62 -10.66
C THR A 1 12.98 24.45 -11.51
N ARG A 2 12.74 25.76 -11.60
CA ARG A 2 13.57 26.67 -12.39
C ARG A 2 15.00 26.65 -11.82
N GLY A 3 16.00 26.28 -12.62
CA GLY A 3 17.43 26.34 -12.29
C GLY A 3 18.13 25.00 -11.99
N VAL A 4 17.45 23.85 -11.96
CA VAL A 4 18.10 22.55 -11.79
C VAL A 4 18.38 21.94 -13.18
N PRO A 5 19.62 21.48 -13.49
CA PRO A 5 19.91 20.78 -14.73
C PRO A 5 19.02 19.56 -14.92
N LEU A 6 18.56 19.32 -16.15
CA LEU A 6 17.63 18.22 -16.45
C LEU A 6 18.16 16.86 -15.99
N ALA A 7 19.43 16.58 -16.21
CA ALA A 7 20.07 15.33 -15.79
C ALA A 7 20.04 15.13 -14.26
N ALA A 8 20.23 16.20 -13.49
CA ALA A 8 20.15 16.14 -12.03
C ALA A 8 18.70 15.91 -11.54
N ALA A 9 17.73 16.56 -12.19
CA ALA A 9 16.31 16.35 -11.89
C ALA A 9 15.87 14.91 -12.23
N GLN A 10 16.30 14.37 -13.36
CA GLN A 10 16.03 12.97 -13.76
C GLN A 10 16.65 11.97 -12.77
N LYS A 11 17.89 12.18 -12.34
CA LYS A 11 18.53 11.35 -11.33
C LYS A 11 17.73 11.38 -10.03
N SER A 12 17.38 12.56 -9.53
CA SER A 12 16.59 12.68 -8.30
C SER A 12 15.21 12.02 -8.42
N ALA A 13 14.53 12.17 -9.55
CA ALA A 13 13.24 11.51 -9.78
C ALA A 13 13.37 9.99 -9.77
N ARG A 14 14.45 9.45 -10.36
CA ARG A 14 14.74 8.01 -10.33
C ARG A 14 15.03 7.52 -8.91
N ASP A 15 15.83 8.26 -8.15
CA ASP A 15 16.14 7.93 -6.76
C ASP A 15 14.87 7.92 -5.89
N PHE A 16 13.97 8.89 -6.07
CA PHE A 16 12.67 8.92 -5.41
C PHE A 16 11.77 7.77 -5.83
N ALA A 17 11.76 7.39 -7.10
CA ALA A 17 11.00 6.23 -7.57
C ALA A 17 11.47 4.93 -6.88
N PHE A 18 12.78 4.72 -6.74
CA PHE A 18 13.34 3.57 -6.01
C PHE A 18 13.09 3.66 -4.49
N GLU A 19 13.08 4.86 -3.92
CA GLU A 19 12.72 5.05 -2.52
C GLU A 19 11.28 4.62 -2.25
N ILE A 20 10.36 4.97 -3.15
CA ILE A 20 8.92 4.71 -3.01
C ILE A 20 8.56 3.27 -3.36
N ALA A 21 8.99 2.77 -4.51
CA ALA A 21 8.46 1.56 -5.12
C ALA A 21 8.59 0.30 -4.27
N SER A 22 7.57 -0.56 -4.34
CA SER A 22 7.63 -1.92 -3.82
C SER A 22 8.45 -2.83 -4.74
N ASP A 23 8.94 -3.94 -4.21
CA ASP A 23 9.63 -5.03 -4.93
C ASP A 23 8.84 -6.34 -4.76
N TYR A 24 7.60 -6.32 -5.23
CA TYR A 24 6.62 -7.37 -5.01
C TYR A 24 7.13 -8.75 -5.44
N THR A 25 7.34 -9.65 -4.48
CA THR A 25 7.94 -10.97 -4.71
C THR A 25 7.01 -12.07 -4.19
N TYR A 26 6.40 -12.84 -5.07
CA TYR A 26 5.41 -13.86 -4.73
C TYR A 26 5.92 -14.91 -3.74
N SER A 27 7.17 -15.38 -3.88
CA SER A 27 7.76 -16.35 -2.96
C SER A 27 7.85 -15.84 -1.52
N VAL A 28 8.15 -14.55 -1.35
CA VAL A 28 8.18 -13.90 -0.02
C VAL A 28 6.78 -13.81 0.57
N ILE A 29 5.79 -13.40 -0.23
CA ILE A 29 4.38 -13.33 0.19
C ILE A 29 3.89 -14.70 0.62
N ARG A 30 4.18 -15.75 -0.16
CA ARG A 30 3.81 -17.13 0.18
C ARG A 30 4.47 -17.61 1.48
N ALA A 31 5.75 -17.30 1.68
CA ALA A 31 6.44 -17.63 2.93
C ALA A 31 5.80 -16.93 4.13
N PHE A 32 5.45 -15.65 3.97
CA PHE A 32 4.70 -14.90 4.97
C PHE A 32 3.32 -15.50 5.25
N ALA A 33 2.59 -15.91 4.24
CA ALA A 33 1.27 -16.52 4.41
C ALA A 33 1.36 -17.83 5.23
N LEU A 34 2.37 -18.67 4.98
CA LEU A 34 2.63 -19.89 5.75
C LEU A 34 2.99 -19.56 7.21
N PHE A 35 3.87 -18.58 7.43
CA PHE A 35 4.23 -18.12 8.75
C PHE A 35 3.01 -17.56 9.51
N LEU A 36 2.20 -16.73 8.88
CA LEU A 36 0.99 -16.17 9.47
C LEU A 36 -0.06 -17.24 9.75
N THR A 37 -0.19 -18.28 8.92
CA THR A 37 -1.05 -19.43 9.21
C THR A 37 -0.66 -20.09 10.54
N TRP A 38 0.66 -20.28 10.75
CA TRP A 38 1.15 -20.80 12.01
C TRP A 38 0.83 -19.85 13.18
N VAL A 39 1.06 -18.55 13.01
CA VAL A 39 0.76 -17.53 14.04
C VAL A 39 -0.72 -17.55 14.43
N TRP A 40 -1.63 -17.47 13.45
CA TRP A 40 -3.07 -17.42 13.72
C TRP A 40 -3.60 -18.70 14.38
N ASN A 41 -3.00 -19.84 14.12
CA ASN A 41 -3.42 -21.12 14.70
C ASN A 41 -2.74 -21.45 16.04
N LYS A 42 -1.60 -20.82 16.38
CA LYS A 42 -0.85 -21.14 17.61
C LYS A 42 -0.88 -20.03 18.65
N VAL A 43 -1.03 -18.79 18.23
CA VAL A 43 -1.00 -17.60 19.11
C VAL A 43 -2.41 -17.04 19.30
N TYR A 44 -3.29 -17.27 18.32
CA TYR A 44 -4.70 -16.85 18.32
C TYR A 44 -5.60 -18.07 18.11
N ASP A 45 -6.88 -17.91 18.42
CA ASP A 45 -7.91 -18.95 18.24
C ASP A 45 -8.44 -19.05 16.80
N GLY A 46 -7.66 -18.60 15.84
CA GLY A 46 -8.01 -18.55 14.41
C GLY A 46 -8.46 -17.16 13.96
N VAL A 47 -9.06 -17.11 12.78
CA VAL A 47 -9.52 -15.88 12.13
C VAL A 47 -10.94 -16.07 11.61
N GLU A 48 -11.87 -15.29 12.12
CA GLU A 48 -13.24 -15.22 11.57
C GLU A 48 -13.35 -14.06 10.60
N VAL A 49 -13.90 -14.33 9.41
CA VAL A 49 -14.01 -13.33 8.33
C VAL A 49 -15.47 -13.22 7.89
N HIS A 50 -16.04 -12.04 8.04
CA HIS A 50 -17.42 -11.77 7.67
C HIS A 50 -17.52 -10.92 6.41
N ASN A 51 -18.52 -11.21 5.54
CA ASN A 51 -18.88 -10.43 4.36
C ASN A 51 -17.76 -10.25 3.29
N PHE A 52 -16.71 -11.08 3.30
CA PHE A 52 -15.62 -10.96 2.32
C PHE A 52 -16.07 -11.34 0.91
N ASP A 53 -17.16 -12.09 0.77
CA ASP A 53 -17.71 -12.50 -0.54
C ASP A 53 -18.09 -11.29 -1.41
N ARG A 54 -18.42 -10.16 -0.79
CA ARG A 54 -18.63 -8.90 -1.52
C ARG A 54 -17.38 -8.44 -2.27
N VAL A 55 -16.21 -8.61 -1.65
CA VAL A 55 -14.92 -8.26 -2.28
C VAL A 55 -14.61 -9.21 -3.42
N THR A 56 -14.77 -10.52 -3.22
CA THR A 56 -14.52 -11.53 -4.26
C THR A 56 -15.46 -11.40 -5.45
N THR A 57 -16.69 -10.92 -5.25
CA THR A 57 -17.65 -10.67 -6.32
C THR A 57 -17.26 -9.45 -7.16
N VAL A 58 -16.76 -8.39 -6.54
CA VAL A 58 -16.41 -7.14 -7.23
C VAL A 58 -15.01 -7.17 -7.84
N ALA A 59 -14.06 -7.88 -7.21
CA ALA A 59 -12.67 -7.89 -7.62
C ALA A 59 -12.40 -8.24 -9.12
N PRO A 60 -13.14 -9.18 -9.77
CA PRO A 60 -12.96 -9.40 -11.20
C PRO A 60 -13.30 -8.14 -12.02
N GLY A 61 -12.32 -7.65 -12.77
CA GLY A 61 -12.50 -6.49 -13.66
C GLY A 61 -12.43 -5.11 -13.01
N HIS A 62 -12.27 -5.04 -11.69
CA HIS A 62 -12.16 -3.77 -10.94
C HIS A 62 -10.75 -3.59 -10.36
N GLY A 63 -10.32 -2.34 -10.23
CA GLY A 63 -9.23 -1.96 -9.33
C GLY A 63 -9.75 -1.98 -7.89
N ILE A 64 -8.97 -2.50 -6.96
CA ILE A 64 -9.38 -2.55 -5.55
C ILE A 64 -8.47 -1.68 -4.70
N VAL A 65 -9.07 -0.79 -3.94
CA VAL A 65 -8.37 0.02 -2.94
C VAL A 65 -8.93 -0.33 -1.56
N TYR A 66 -8.09 -0.98 -0.75
CA TYR A 66 -8.44 -1.32 0.63
C TYR A 66 -8.13 -0.13 1.55
N VAL A 67 -9.12 0.29 2.33
CA VAL A 67 -9.00 1.43 3.25
C VAL A 67 -9.44 1.01 4.65
N PRO A 68 -8.66 0.15 5.33
CA PRO A 68 -9.00 -0.33 6.67
C PRO A 68 -8.81 0.73 7.76
N CYS A 69 -9.49 0.54 8.90
CA CYS A 69 -9.18 1.25 10.14
C CYS A 69 -7.81 0.81 10.67
N HIS A 70 -7.01 1.73 11.23
CA HIS A 70 -5.68 1.41 11.75
C HIS A 70 -5.65 1.40 13.29
N ARG A 71 -5.65 0.21 13.87
CA ARG A 71 -5.63 0.01 15.33
C ARG A 71 -4.36 -0.70 15.81
N SER A 72 -3.80 -1.59 14.98
CA SER A 72 -2.66 -2.43 15.33
C SER A 72 -1.69 -2.58 14.16
N HIS A 73 -0.46 -3.00 14.44
CA HIS A 73 0.46 -3.47 13.41
C HIS A 73 0.07 -4.85 12.85
N VAL A 74 -0.92 -5.48 13.43
CA VAL A 74 -1.50 -6.74 12.94
C VAL A 74 -2.45 -6.50 11.76
N ASP A 75 -3.06 -5.32 11.64
CA ASP A 75 -4.13 -5.03 10.68
C ASP A 75 -3.75 -5.37 9.24
N TYR A 76 -2.64 -4.82 8.75
CA TYR A 76 -2.18 -5.06 7.38
C TYR A 76 -1.70 -6.50 7.16
N LEU A 77 -1.16 -7.18 8.19
CA LEU A 77 -0.77 -8.59 8.10
C LEU A 77 -2.00 -9.49 8.00
N LEU A 78 -3.01 -9.21 8.82
CA LEU A 78 -4.26 -9.97 8.83
C LEU A 78 -5.04 -9.78 7.52
N LEU A 79 -5.17 -8.54 7.04
CA LEU A 79 -5.86 -8.26 5.79
C LEU A 79 -5.15 -8.92 4.60
N SER A 80 -3.83 -8.78 4.50
CA SER A 80 -3.02 -9.46 3.47
C SER A 80 -3.17 -10.97 3.51
N TYR A 81 -3.18 -11.56 4.72
CA TYR A 81 -3.38 -13.00 4.92
C TYR A 81 -4.76 -13.47 4.43
N ILE A 82 -5.82 -12.73 4.79
CA ILE A 82 -7.20 -13.04 4.36
C ILE A 82 -7.30 -12.98 2.84
N ILE A 83 -6.80 -11.90 2.22
CA ILE A 83 -6.84 -11.68 0.77
C ILE A 83 -6.10 -12.81 0.04
N PHE A 84 -4.89 -13.16 0.50
CA PHE A 84 -4.09 -14.26 -0.07
C PHE A 84 -4.84 -15.60 -0.03
N ASN A 85 -5.42 -15.96 1.13
CA ASN A 85 -6.13 -17.23 1.30
C ASN A 85 -7.47 -17.27 0.54
N ARG A 86 -7.98 -16.14 0.07
CA ARG A 86 -9.15 -16.06 -0.82
C ARG A 86 -8.77 -16.06 -2.30
N GLY A 87 -7.49 -16.32 -2.63
CA GLY A 87 -6.99 -16.41 -4.01
C GLY A 87 -6.89 -15.06 -4.72
N LEU A 88 -6.96 -13.94 -3.99
CA LEU A 88 -6.80 -12.61 -4.54
C LEU A 88 -5.34 -12.14 -4.41
N MET A 89 -4.96 -11.20 -5.26
CA MET A 89 -3.65 -10.56 -5.17
C MET A 89 -3.54 -9.73 -3.89
N VAL A 90 -2.50 -9.98 -3.10
CA VAL A 90 -2.18 -9.16 -1.92
C VAL A 90 -1.93 -7.71 -2.37
N PRO A 91 -2.52 -6.71 -1.70
CA PRO A 91 -2.39 -5.32 -2.13
C PRO A 91 -0.97 -4.78 -1.92
N HIS A 92 -0.65 -3.76 -2.70
CA HIS A 92 0.50 -2.92 -2.42
C HIS A 92 0.17 -1.97 -1.27
N ILE A 93 0.95 -2.03 -0.18
CA ILE A 93 0.62 -1.40 1.10
C ILE A 93 1.42 -0.13 1.29
N ALA A 94 0.74 0.98 1.52
CA ALA A 94 1.36 2.25 1.86
C ALA A 94 1.96 2.21 3.28
N ALA A 95 3.27 2.28 3.39
CA ALA A 95 4.01 2.25 4.63
C ALA A 95 4.78 3.56 4.87
N GLY A 96 4.95 3.95 6.13
CA GLY A 96 5.79 5.10 6.46
C GLY A 96 7.27 4.82 6.23
N ALA A 97 8.00 5.79 5.68
CA ALA A 97 9.45 5.66 5.41
C ALA A 97 10.29 5.27 6.65
N ASN A 98 9.78 5.51 7.85
CA ASN A 98 10.42 5.08 9.09
C ASN A 98 10.47 3.55 9.27
N LEU A 99 9.70 2.79 8.50
CA LEU A 99 9.73 1.32 8.49
C LEU A 99 10.71 0.76 7.46
N ASN A 100 11.30 1.62 6.62
CA ASN A 100 12.29 1.24 5.63
C ASN A 100 13.69 1.06 6.26
N LEU A 101 13.77 0.19 7.24
CA LEU A 101 15.02 -0.20 7.90
C LEU A 101 15.78 -1.24 7.06
N PRO A 102 17.12 -1.38 7.20
CA PRO A 102 17.96 -2.20 6.31
C PRO A 102 17.43 -3.61 6.04
N VAL A 103 17.05 -4.38 7.02
CA VAL A 103 16.53 -5.75 6.83
C VAL A 103 15.02 -5.76 6.71
N VAL A 104 14.35 -5.11 7.66
CA VAL A 104 12.87 -5.09 7.74
C VAL A 104 12.27 -4.42 6.52
N GLY A 105 12.83 -3.28 6.09
CA GLY A 105 12.36 -2.57 4.91
C GLY A 105 12.45 -3.42 3.64
N SER A 106 13.53 -4.18 3.45
CA SER A 106 13.67 -5.08 2.31
C SER A 106 12.60 -6.17 2.30
N ILE A 107 12.32 -6.78 3.45
CA ILE A 107 11.29 -7.80 3.60
C ILE A 107 9.90 -7.21 3.31
N LEU A 108 9.57 -6.07 3.93
CA LEU A 108 8.30 -5.38 3.72
C LEU A 108 8.12 -4.98 2.25
N ARG A 109 9.16 -4.46 1.60
CA ARG A 109 9.15 -4.08 0.19
C ARG A 109 8.84 -5.27 -0.72
N ARG A 110 9.45 -6.43 -0.45
CA ARG A 110 9.18 -7.68 -1.17
C ARG A 110 7.80 -8.25 -0.88
N SER A 111 7.23 -7.92 0.28
CA SER A 111 5.85 -8.27 0.63
C SER A 111 4.80 -7.30 0.07
N GLY A 112 5.20 -6.32 -0.75
CA GLY A 112 4.31 -5.38 -1.39
C GLY A 112 4.27 -3.98 -0.78
N ALA A 113 5.02 -3.70 0.30
CA ALA A 113 5.04 -2.36 0.86
C ALA A 113 5.73 -1.36 -0.06
N PHE A 114 5.12 -0.19 -0.24
CA PHE A 114 5.75 0.99 -0.82
C PHE A 114 5.87 2.09 0.25
N PHE A 115 6.94 2.86 0.20
CA PHE A 115 7.29 3.74 1.31
C PHE A 115 7.03 5.20 1.03
N LEU A 116 6.47 5.90 2.04
CA LEU A 116 6.10 7.30 1.94
C LEU A 116 6.79 8.11 3.02
N ARG A 117 7.35 9.26 2.63
CA ARG A 117 7.82 10.27 3.58
C ARG A 117 6.64 10.88 4.32
N ARG A 118 6.77 11.12 5.62
CA ARG A 118 5.72 11.75 6.44
C ARG A 118 5.45 13.20 6.05
N LYS A 119 6.47 13.91 5.56
CA LYS A 119 6.37 15.29 5.12
C LYS A 119 6.71 15.36 3.63
N ILE A 120 5.70 15.44 2.79
CA ILE A 120 5.81 15.59 1.33
C ILE A 120 5.65 17.07 0.94
N LYS A 121 5.02 17.88 1.83
CA LYS A 121 4.76 19.30 1.59
C LYS A 121 6.09 20.06 1.45
N GLY A 122 6.28 20.73 0.31
CA GLY A 122 7.52 21.47 -0.01
C GLY A 122 8.50 20.72 -0.91
N GLU A 123 8.22 19.44 -1.26
CA GLU A 123 9.03 18.65 -2.21
C GLU A 123 8.22 18.33 -3.48
N PRO A 124 8.11 19.28 -4.43
CA PRO A 124 7.25 19.13 -5.60
C PRO A 124 7.66 17.97 -6.51
N LEU A 125 8.97 17.71 -6.67
CA LEU A 125 9.46 16.60 -7.49
C LEU A 125 9.10 15.24 -6.85
N TYR A 126 9.28 15.09 -5.55
CA TYR A 126 8.90 13.88 -4.83
C TYR A 126 7.38 13.63 -4.95
N THR A 127 6.58 14.69 -4.76
CA THR A 127 5.12 14.61 -4.88
C THR A 127 4.69 14.17 -6.29
N ALA A 128 5.32 14.72 -7.33
CA ALA A 128 5.03 14.34 -8.70
C ALA A 128 5.41 12.90 -9.00
N VAL A 129 6.58 12.43 -8.54
CA VAL A 129 7.01 11.02 -8.68
C VAL A 129 6.04 10.08 -7.94
N PHE A 130 5.62 10.45 -6.74
CA PHE A 130 4.68 9.64 -5.97
C PHE A 130 3.30 9.58 -6.64
N GLN A 131 2.80 10.70 -7.16
CA GLN A 131 1.53 10.75 -7.87
C GLN A 131 1.58 9.90 -9.15
N GLU A 132 2.69 9.93 -9.88
CA GLU A 132 2.88 9.09 -11.06
C GLU A 132 2.99 7.61 -10.71
N TYR A 133 3.63 7.26 -9.59
CA TYR A 133 3.65 5.90 -9.07
C TYR A 133 2.23 5.39 -8.77
N LEU A 134 1.42 6.16 -8.05
CA LEU A 134 0.02 5.79 -7.79
C LEU A 134 -0.79 5.65 -9.07
N HIS A 135 -0.58 6.56 -10.03
CA HIS A 135 -1.25 6.48 -11.33
C HIS A 135 -0.91 5.17 -12.06
N LEU A 136 0.36 4.79 -12.13
CA LEU A 136 0.78 3.52 -12.72
C LEU A 136 0.18 2.30 -12.02
N MET A 137 0.06 2.33 -10.69
CA MET A 137 -0.54 1.25 -9.92
C MET A 137 -2.03 1.07 -10.27
N ILE A 138 -2.77 2.18 -10.35
CA ILE A 138 -4.20 2.18 -10.70
C ILE A 138 -4.39 1.77 -12.16
N ASP A 139 -3.62 2.34 -13.07
CA ASP A 139 -3.71 2.07 -14.50
C ASP A 139 -3.47 0.58 -14.83
N ARG A 140 -2.53 -0.03 -14.12
CA ARG A 140 -2.26 -1.46 -14.23
C ARG A 140 -3.23 -2.35 -13.46
N GLY A 141 -4.15 -1.78 -12.70
CA GLY A 141 -5.15 -2.50 -11.90
C GLY A 141 -4.55 -3.26 -10.71
N PHE A 142 -3.41 -2.81 -10.18
CA PHE A 142 -2.85 -3.39 -8.98
C PHE A 142 -3.66 -2.98 -7.74
N PRO A 143 -4.05 -3.92 -6.87
CA PRO A 143 -4.73 -3.57 -5.62
C PRO A 143 -3.80 -2.80 -4.69
N MET A 144 -4.35 -1.81 -4.01
CA MET A 144 -3.62 -0.97 -3.06
C MET A 144 -4.28 -1.00 -1.69
N GLU A 145 -3.47 -0.79 -0.65
CA GLU A 145 -3.94 -0.62 0.72
C GLU A 145 -3.29 0.61 1.36
N TYR A 146 -4.10 1.45 1.99
CA TYR A 146 -3.60 2.52 2.82
C TYR A 146 -4.58 2.88 3.94
N PHE A 147 -4.03 3.33 5.06
CA PHE A 147 -4.81 3.76 6.20
C PHE A 147 -5.12 5.25 6.08
N ILE A 148 -6.38 5.56 5.76
CA ILE A 148 -6.83 6.95 5.55
C ILE A 148 -6.63 7.83 6.79
N GLU A 149 -6.57 7.24 7.97
CA GLU A 149 -6.30 7.92 9.24
C GLU A 149 -4.86 8.49 9.30
N GLY A 150 -3.94 7.97 8.48
CA GLY A 150 -2.54 8.39 8.42
C GLY A 150 -1.77 8.19 9.73
N GLY A 151 -2.29 7.36 10.63
CA GLY A 151 -1.70 6.98 11.89
C GLY A 151 -2.56 5.95 12.62
N ARG A 152 -1.98 5.29 13.62
CA ARG A 152 -2.65 4.27 14.39
C ARG A 152 -3.46 4.86 15.54
N SER A 153 -4.73 4.47 15.69
CA SER A 153 -5.55 4.78 16.84
C SER A 153 -5.09 3.97 18.06
N ARG A 154 -4.78 4.66 19.15
CA ARG A 154 -4.42 4.02 20.42
C ARG A 154 -5.61 3.78 21.33
N SER A 155 -6.70 4.52 21.11
CA SER A 155 -7.93 4.42 21.89
C SER A 155 -8.95 3.44 21.30
N GLY A 156 -8.67 2.84 20.15
CA GLY A 156 -9.61 2.00 19.39
C GLY A 156 -10.67 2.78 18.61
N ARG A 157 -10.78 4.10 18.80
CA ARG A 157 -11.70 4.96 18.05
C ARG A 157 -11.10 5.29 16.69
N THR A 158 -11.91 5.37 15.65
CA THR A 158 -11.49 5.82 14.32
C THR A 158 -11.01 7.27 14.39
N LEU A 159 -9.84 7.56 13.84
CA LEU A 159 -9.29 8.90 13.77
C LEU A 159 -9.87 9.66 12.58
N ALA A 160 -9.75 10.99 12.62
CA ALA A 160 -10.16 11.83 11.52
C ALA A 160 -9.38 11.48 10.23
N PRO A 161 -10.05 11.35 9.07
CA PRO A 161 -9.40 10.96 7.83
C PRO A 161 -8.46 12.06 7.32
N LYS A 162 -7.35 11.63 6.71
CA LYS A 162 -6.40 12.49 5.98
C LYS A 162 -6.55 12.24 4.49
N ALA A 163 -7.21 13.14 3.81
CA ALA A 163 -7.60 12.98 2.42
C ALA A 163 -6.45 12.99 1.39
N GLY A 164 -5.19 13.20 1.79
CA GLY A 164 -4.08 13.41 0.86
C GLY A 164 -3.89 12.26 -0.15
N ILE A 165 -3.69 11.03 0.35
CA ILE A 165 -3.50 9.86 -0.52
C ILE A 165 -4.79 9.49 -1.27
N LEU A 166 -5.95 9.62 -0.61
CA LEU A 166 -7.24 9.40 -1.25
C LEU A 166 -7.47 10.36 -2.42
N ALA A 167 -7.18 11.65 -2.24
CA ALA A 167 -7.30 12.64 -3.31
C ALA A 167 -6.39 12.31 -4.50
N MET A 168 -5.14 11.88 -4.25
CA MET A 168 -4.22 11.44 -5.30
C MET A 168 -4.73 10.16 -6.00
N THR A 169 -5.32 9.24 -5.26
CA THR A 169 -5.95 8.03 -5.80
C THR A 169 -7.10 8.38 -6.75
N VAL A 170 -8.01 9.26 -6.31
CA VAL A 170 -9.14 9.72 -7.15
C VAL A 170 -8.64 10.47 -8.39
N GLN A 171 -7.66 11.36 -8.25
CA GLN A 171 -7.06 12.07 -9.39
C GLN A 171 -6.41 11.10 -10.38
N SER A 172 -5.72 10.08 -9.88
CA SER A 172 -5.09 9.05 -10.71
C SER A 172 -6.13 8.20 -11.42
N PHE A 173 -7.22 7.87 -10.76
CA PHE A 173 -8.35 7.13 -11.34
C PHE A 173 -9.05 7.93 -12.46
N VAL A 174 -9.34 9.20 -12.23
CA VAL A 174 -9.95 10.09 -13.25
C VAL A 174 -9.04 10.24 -14.48
N ARG A 175 -7.74 10.22 -14.28
CA ARG A 175 -6.74 10.26 -15.36
C ARG A 175 -6.57 8.90 -16.07
N SER A 176 -6.80 7.80 -15.37
CA SER A 176 -6.76 6.44 -15.92
C SER A 176 -8.11 6.08 -16.53
N HIS A 177 -8.10 5.40 -17.66
CA HIS A 177 -9.32 4.89 -18.31
C HIS A 177 -9.36 3.35 -18.32
N ALA A 178 -8.47 2.70 -17.55
CA ALA A 178 -8.24 1.27 -17.69
C ALA A 178 -9.32 0.39 -17.05
N ARG A 179 -9.76 0.70 -15.83
CA ARG A 179 -10.72 -0.14 -15.08
C ARG A 179 -11.53 0.70 -14.07
N PRO A 180 -12.77 0.33 -13.74
CA PRO A 180 -13.49 0.91 -12.61
C PRO A 180 -12.78 0.55 -11.29
N LEU A 181 -12.89 1.46 -10.31
CA LEU A 181 -12.46 1.25 -8.92
C LEU A 181 -13.64 0.84 -8.06
#